data_691188df7982ebe868141c37faaca9ac
#
_entry.id   691188df7982ebe868141c37faaca9ac
#
_cell.length_a   1.000
_cell.length_b   1.000
_cell.length_c   1.000
_cell.angle_alpha   90.00
_cell.angle_beta   90.00
_cell.angle_gamma   90.00
#
_symmetry.space_group_name_H-M   'P 1'
#
loop_
_entity.id
_entity.type
_entity.pdbx_description
1 polymer ?
#
loop_
_entity_poly.entity_id
_entity_poly.type
_entity_poly.pdbx_seq_one_letter_code
_entity_poly.pdbx_strand_id
1 'polypeptide(L)'
;MKLRNLAVVFCAASALLAACGTDDDTGANSNAGAGSGGRNSAGTGGGRAGGANTAGKGGSAGVDTTAGAAGEAGNPGTAGDGGSGGEGGAGPISATFTVTLENVAPTKSLTSTGVFNTPVGDLAAGPAAPGKTYKFTVDAGRKQKLFFATMLAATNDLFFAPNGDGIPLYLENGTPITADVTSQVYLWDAGTELNEEPFVGANTVTNQGTVNTGTVDTNTKVRKIGTVTEGFVFAYPAVAAMIKVTVSHTTGTLFEVTIDDLSTAALTTGDLVSHPLPLSPGVWAVSSAANALFTDQLPAPAHGLEALAEDGKPATLSTYLATNAGITYPASPGAWLLHKTGSKPLFTSGAKDLGKGLEAIAEDGNPAPLGASLASLDGYLTGGIFNQPVGSATAGPIPPGSMYQFTFDASPGDSLSFASMLAATNDVFFGPKDLGIPLFDADNLALTGDISSQVYLWDAGTEGNEEPSIGPNTVTNQLAANTGTAGEGKVQLLSAVTTDTYSYPSAQSVLKVTIAVK
;
A
#
# COMPACT_ATOMS: atom_id res chain seq x y z
N MET A 1 -6.26 21.59 38.98
CA MET A 1 -6.18 20.76 40.20
C MET A 1 -6.82 19.42 39.90
N LYS A 2 -6.05 18.33 40.00
CA LYS A 2 -6.31 16.92 39.73
C LYS A 2 -6.34 16.50 38.25
N LEU A 3 -5.15 16.07 37.78
CA LEU A 3 -4.90 15.16 36.66
C LEU A 3 -5.64 13.84 36.90
N ARG A 4 -6.26 13.31 35.86
CA ARG A 4 -6.58 11.89 35.76
C ARG A 4 -5.85 11.34 34.55
N ASN A 5 -4.80 10.60 34.82
CA ASN A 5 -4.12 9.73 33.86
C ASN A 5 -5.12 8.69 33.37
N LEU A 6 -5.35 8.65 32.07
CA LEU A 6 -5.99 7.52 31.39
C LEU A 6 -4.87 6.72 30.71
N ALA A 7 -4.46 5.66 31.36
CA ALA A 7 -3.57 4.68 30.77
C ALA A 7 -4.34 3.87 29.74
N VAL A 8 -3.97 4.00 28.47
CA VAL A 8 -4.44 3.10 27.39
C VAL A 8 -3.55 1.87 27.46
N VAL A 9 -4.14 0.77 27.90
CA VAL A 9 -3.51 -0.56 27.92
C VAL A 9 -3.67 -1.15 26.52
N PHE A 10 -2.56 -1.27 25.79
CA PHE A 10 -2.47 -2.12 24.61
C PHE A 10 -2.47 -3.57 25.04
N CYS A 11 -3.57 -4.29 24.86
CA CYS A 11 -3.62 -5.74 24.94
C CYS A 11 -3.15 -6.32 23.60
N ALA A 12 -1.88 -6.74 23.58
CA ALA A 12 -1.41 -7.68 22.57
C ALA A 12 -2.00 -9.06 22.90
N ALA A 13 -2.94 -9.51 22.09
CA ALA A 13 -3.48 -10.85 22.21
C ALA A 13 -2.52 -11.86 21.60
N SER A 14 -1.69 -12.46 22.45
CA SER A 14 -0.98 -13.69 22.13
C SER A 14 -1.96 -14.85 22.22
N ALA A 15 -2.27 -15.48 21.10
CA ALA A 15 -3.07 -16.69 21.04
C ALA A 15 -2.24 -17.87 21.58
N LEU A 16 -2.60 -18.36 22.77
CA LEU A 16 -2.20 -19.66 23.25
C LEU A 16 -3.28 -20.67 22.80
N LEU A 17 -2.90 -21.56 21.88
CA LEU A 17 -3.66 -22.79 21.64
C LEU A 17 -3.35 -23.76 22.79
N ALA A 18 -4.32 -24.02 23.62
CA ALA A 18 -4.33 -25.18 24.50
C ALA A 18 -5.07 -26.31 23.81
N ALA A 19 -4.33 -27.28 23.30
CA ALA A 19 -4.88 -28.59 22.94
C ALA A 19 -4.95 -29.44 24.21
N CYS A 20 -6.14 -29.88 24.57
CA CYS A 20 -6.36 -30.97 25.50
C CYS A 20 -7.10 -32.08 24.75
N GLY A 21 -6.50 -33.25 24.72
CA GLY A 21 -7.09 -34.46 24.20
C GLY A 21 -6.14 -35.61 24.40
N THR A 22 -6.17 -36.19 25.59
CA THR A 22 -5.61 -37.50 25.87
C THR A 22 -6.55 -38.55 25.32
N ASP A 23 -5.99 -39.55 24.62
CA ASP A 23 -6.28 -40.95 24.95
C ASP A 23 -5.27 -41.87 24.24
N ASP A 24 -4.74 -42.76 25.07
CA ASP A 24 -3.93 -43.92 24.75
C ASP A 24 -4.68 -44.87 23.81
N ASP A 25 -4.02 -45.50 22.86
CA ASP A 25 -3.87 -46.95 22.91
C ASP A 25 -2.81 -47.49 21.94
N THR A 26 -2.17 -48.50 22.41
CA THR A 26 -1.10 -49.35 21.95
C THR A 26 -1.38 -50.11 20.65
N GLY A 27 -0.35 -50.33 19.85
CA GLY A 27 -0.37 -51.44 18.90
C GLY A 27 0.66 -51.44 17.79
N ALA A 28 1.82 -51.84 18.13
CA ALA A 28 2.80 -52.65 17.39
C ALA A 28 2.77 -52.85 15.87
N ASN A 29 3.88 -52.52 15.28
CA ASN A 29 4.80 -53.41 14.53
C ASN A 29 4.68 -53.58 13.05
N SER A 30 5.81 -53.34 12.47
CA SER A 30 6.57 -54.08 11.44
C SER A 30 6.37 -53.77 9.97
N ASN A 31 7.44 -53.28 9.46
CA ASN A 31 8.33 -53.84 8.45
C ASN A 31 8.17 -53.49 6.97
N ALA A 32 9.21 -52.80 6.53
CA ALA A 32 10.09 -53.10 5.38
C ALA A 32 9.47 -53.48 4.04
N GLY A 33 9.92 -52.79 3.00
CA GLY A 33 9.84 -53.27 1.63
C GLY A 33 10.35 -52.22 0.63
N ALA A 34 11.62 -52.34 0.33
CA ALA A 34 12.31 -51.67 -0.79
C ALA A 34 11.94 -52.29 -2.13
N GLY A 35 12.11 -51.51 -3.20
CA GLY A 35 12.11 -52.01 -4.59
C GLY A 35 11.74 -50.91 -5.56
N SER A 36 12.63 -50.17 -6.07
CA SER A 36 13.47 -50.33 -7.28
C SER A 36 12.69 -50.53 -8.58
N GLY A 37 12.87 -49.59 -9.50
CA GLY A 37 13.22 -49.91 -10.85
C GLY A 37 12.21 -49.71 -11.96
N GLY A 38 12.65 -49.04 -13.02
CA GLY A 38 12.27 -49.30 -14.39
C GLY A 38 11.64 -48.11 -15.12
N ARG A 39 12.33 -47.32 -15.76
CA ARG A 39 12.88 -47.19 -17.13
C ARG A 39 11.94 -47.54 -18.27
N ASN A 40 11.97 -46.60 -19.22
CA ASN A 40 11.76 -46.71 -20.69
C ASN A 40 10.32 -46.60 -21.17
N SER A 41 10.03 -46.06 -22.31
CA SER A 41 10.75 -45.42 -23.45
C SER A 41 9.72 -44.96 -24.48
N ALA A 42 10.07 -43.88 -25.17
CA ALA A 42 9.95 -43.59 -26.59
C ALA A 42 8.70 -43.97 -27.40
N GLY A 43 8.37 -43.07 -28.29
CA GLY A 43 7.58 -43.25 -29.50
C GLY A 43 7.00 -41.93 -29.99
N THR A 44 7.66 -41.20 -30.76
CA THR A 44 7.82 -41.07 -32.24
C THR A 44 6.55 -40.80 -33.03
N GLY A 45 6.63 -39.75 -33.85
CA GLY A 45 5.87 -39.47 -35.07
C GLY A 45 5.05 -38.20 -35.00
N GLY A 46 5.18 -37.20 -35.81
CA GLY A 46 5.73 -37.10 -37.15
C GLY A 46 4.81 -36.17 -37.95
N GLY A 47 5.40 -35.34 -38.78
CA GLY A 47 4.76 -34.71 -39.92
C GLY A 47 4.60 -33.19 -39.83
N ARG A 48 5.51 -32.43 -40.42
CA ARG A 48 5.59 -31.89 -41.80
C ARG A 48 4.38 -31.00 -42.13
N ALA A 49 4.49 -29.86 -42.73
CA ALA A 49 5.37 -29.15 -43.64
C ALA A 49 4.87 -27.70 -43.70
N GLY A 50 5.54 -26.73 -44.07
CA GLY A 50 6.33 -26.29 -45.16
C GLY A 50 6.10 -24.81 -45.31
N GLY A 51 6.97 -24.10 -45.74
CA GLY A 51 7.58 -23.55 -46.88
C GLY A 51 7.96 -22.09 -46.55
N ALA A 52 9.12 -21.69 -46.64
CA ALA A 52 10.03 -21.45 -47.75
C ALA A 52 9.94 -20.01 -48.31
N ASN A 53 11.14 -19.44 -48.31
CA ASN A 53 11.73 -18.49 -49.28
C ASN A 53 11.51 -17.01 -49.06
N THR A 54 12.49 -16.13 -49.25
CA THR A 54 13.73 -16.05 -50.06
C THR A 54 14.57 -14.91 -49.51
N ALA A 55 15.81 -15.00 -49.22
CA ALA A 55 17.03 -14.80 -49.99
C ALA A 55 17.11 -13.47 -50.79
N GLY A 56 18.12 -12.69 -50.43
CA GLY A 56 18.59 -11.54 -51.17
C GLY A 56 19.97 -11.17 -50.73
N LYS A 57 20.91 -11.71 -51.43
CA LYS A 57 22.35 -11.53 -51.43
C LYS A 57 22.81 -10.16 -51.96
N GLY A 58 24.00 -9.76 -51.53
CA GLY A 58 25.14 -9.32 -52.33
C GLY A 58 25.48 -7.85 -52.12
N GLY A 59 26.66 -7.49 -51.98
CA GLY A 59 27.88 -7.89 -52.58
C GLY A 59 29.05 -7.03 -52.05
N SER A 60 30.13 -7.61 -52.17
CA SER A 60 31.51 -7.34 -51.75
C SER A 60 32.25 -6.24 -52.50
N ALA A 61 33.30 -5.78 -51.81
CA ALA A 61 34.65 -5.54 -52.28
C ALA A 61 34.97 -4.28 -53.11
N GLY A 62 36.06 -3.63 -52.69
CA GLY A 62 36.85 -2.71 -53.47
C GLY A 62 38.04 -2.25 -52.67
N VAL A 63 39.09 -3.06 -52.72
CA VAL A 63 40.48 -2.70 -52.42
C VAL A 63 41.00 -1.82 -53.56
N ASP A 64 41.68 -0.71 -53.31
CA ASP A 64 42.92 -0.53 -54.05
C ASP A 64 43.89 0.46 -53.38
N THR A 65 45.10 0.03 -53.40
CA THR A 65 46.38 0.60 -53.01
C THR A 65 46.84 1.61 -54.04
N THR A 66 47.54 2.65 -53.63
CA THR A 66 48.78 3.09 -54.33
C THR A 66 49.72 3.90 -53.43
N ALA A 67 50.96 3.47 -53.47
CA ALA A 67 52.11 4.04 -52.85
C ALA A 67 52.69 5.20 -53.73
N GLY A 68 53.44 6.11 -53.13
CA GLY A 68 54.29 7.08 -53.81
C GLY A 68 55.09 7.84 -52.78
N ALA A 69 56.19 7.55 -52.56
CA ALA A 69 57.60 7.76 -52.92
C ALA A 69 58.22 9.04 -52.32
N ALA A 70 59.29 8.80 -51.64
CA ALA A 70 60.35 9.52 -51.06
C ALA A 70 60.74 10.90 -51.64
N GLY A 71 61.21 11.80 -50.79
CA GLY A 71 61.91 13.03 -51.06
C GLY A 71 62.71 13.53 -49.85
N GLU A 72 63.89 13.30 -49.86
CA GLU A 72 65.16 13.77 -49.42
C GLU A 72 65.39 14.75 -48.24
N ALA A 73 66.47 14.45 -47.60
CA ALA A 73 67.13 15.02 -46.44
C ALA A 73 67.52 16.50 -46.57
N GLY A 74 67.37 17.23 -45.47
CA GLY A 74 68.04 18.52 -45.23
C GLY A 74 68.48 18.61 -43.76
N ASN A 75 69.73 18.75 -43.56
CA ASN A 75 70.52 18.73 -42.31
C ASN A 75 70.63 20.15 -41.67
N PRO A 76 71.30 20.37 -40.53
CA PRO A 76 70.77 20.70 -39.22
C PRO A 76 70.95 22.18 -38.86
N GLY A 77 69.99 22.66 -38.09
CA GLY A 77 70.04 24.00 -37.50
C GLY A 77 69.85 23.99 -36.01
N THR A 78 70.88 24.29 -35.32
CA THR A 78 71.07 24.89 -33.98
C THR A 78 70.01 24.70 -32.89
N ALA A 79 70.49 24.23 -31.78
CA ALA A 79 69.85 24.20 -30.46
C ALA A 79 69.23 25.58 -30.10
N GLY A 80 67.93 25.58 -29.91
CA GLY A 80 67.11 26.60 -29.25
C GLY A 80 66.72 26.15 -27.87
N ASP A 81 67.03 26.98 -26.97
CA ASP A 81 66.92 26.94 -25.52
C ASP A 81 65.52 26.42 -25.00
N GLY A 82 65.52 25.73 -23.86
CA GLY A 82 64.38 25.09 -23.24
C GLY A 82 63.20 26.02 -22.96
N GLY A 83 62.15 25.83 -23.72
CA GLY A 83 60.82 26.27 -23.31
C GLY A 83 60.31 25.35 -22.19
N SER A 84 60.20 25.92 -21.02
CA SER A 84 59.49 25.26 -19.87
C SER A 84 58.20 24.64 -20.35
N GLY A 85 58.11 23.35 -20.19
CA GLY A 85 56.85 22.63 -20.38
C GLY A 85 55.78 23.29 -19.51
N GLY A 86 54.79 23.91 -20.16
CA GLY A 86 53.59 24.32 -19.51
C GLY A 86 52.96 23.07 -18.92
N GLU A 87 52.89 23.02 -17.60
CA GLU A 87 51.99 22.09 -16.93
C GLU A 87 50.64 22.27 -17.60
N GLY A 88 50.19 21.28 -18.33
CA GLY A 88 48.82 21.18 -18.79
C GLY A 88 47.95 21.15 -17.54
N GLY A 89 47.41 22.32 -17.16
CA GLY A 89 46.48 22.41 -16.06
C GLY A 89 45.35 21.42 -16.35
N ALA A 90 45.26 20.41 -15.50
CA ALA A 90 44.08 19.55 -15.51
C ALA A 90 42.89 20.50 -15.46
N GLY A 91 42.02 20.42 -16.46
CA GLY A 91 40.77 21.18 -16.46
C GLY A 91 40.04 20.96 -15.14
N PRO A 92 39.13 21.87 -14.77
CA PRO A 92 38.42 21.75 -13.54
C PRO A 92 37.73 20.37 -13.49
N ILE A 93 37.97 19.62 -12.39
CA ILE A 93 37.34 18.32 -12.15
C ILE A 93 35.82 18.56 -12.08
N SER A 94 35.09 17.95 -12.99
CA SER A 94 33.61 17.95 -12.97
C SER A 94 33.08 16.58 -13.38
N ALA A 95 31.91 16.23 -12.91
CA ALA A 95 31.24 14.99 -13.26
C ALA A 95 29.74 15.23 -13.48
N THR A 96 29.18 14.48 -14.41
CA THR A 96 27.71 14.45 -14.62
C THR A 96 27.09 13.38 -13.73
N PHE A 97 26.23 13.79 -12.83
CA PHE A 97 25.52 12.93 -11.90
C PHE A 97 24.10 12.65 -12.37
N THR A 98 23.65 11.42 -12.16
CA THR A 98 22.26 11.02 -12.28
C THR A 98 21.79 10.52 -10.93
N VAL A 99 20.75 11.14 -10.38
CA VAL A 99 20.10 10.76 -9.11
C VAL A 99 18.80 10.09 -9.41
N THR A 100 18.56 8.94 -8.75
CA THR A 100 17.30 8.21 -8.82
C THR A 100 16.70 8.12 -7.42
N LEU A 101 15.45 8.52 -7.30
CA LEU A 101 14.60 8.41 -6.10
C LEU A 101 13.58 7.31 -6.35
N GLU A 102 13.76 6.13 -5.78
CA GLU A 102 12.87 4.97 -5.96
C GLU A 102 12.03 4.75 -4.71
N ASN A 103 10.71 4.64 -4.87
CA ASN A 103 9.83 4.24 -3.78
C ASN A 103 9.85 2.73 -3.62
N VAL A 104 10.42 2.25 -2.52
CA VAL A 104 10.58 0.83 -2.16
C VAL A 104 9.62 0.37 -1.07
N ALA A 105 8.67 1.22 -0.66
CA ALA A 105 7.69 0.88 0.36
C ALA A 105 6.82 -0.31 -0.07
N PRO A 106 6.28 -1.09 0.87
CA PRO A 106 5.28 -2.09 0.54
C PRO A 106 3.95 -1.43 0.14
N THR A 107 3.27 -2.02 -0.83
CA THR A 107 1.89 -1.65 -1.15
C THR A 107 0.94 -2.29 -0.15
N LYS A 108 0.03 -1.51 0.42
CA LYS A 108 -1.06 -1.96 1.29
C LYS A 108 -2.39 -1.58 0.67
N SER A 109 -3.28 -2.56 0.53
CA SER A 109 -4.60 -2.35 -0.08
C SER A 109 -5.66 -1.90 0.93
N LEU A 110 -5.40 -2.09 2.21
CA LEU A 110 -6.28 -1.73 3.33
C LEU A 110 -5.55 -0.80 4.29
N THR A 111 -6.27 0.12 4.90
CA THR A 111 -5.72 0.96 5.98
C THR A 111 -5.72 0.19 7.30
N SER A 112 -6.83 -0.42 7.64
CA SER A 112 -7.02 -1.19 8.87
C SER A 112 -8.04 -2.31 8.67
N THR A 113 -8.03 -3.29 9.58
CA THR A 113 -8.93 -4.43 9.56
C THR A 113 -9.09 -5.02 10.96
N GLY A 114 -10.15 -5.79 11.14
CA GLY A 114 -10.38 -6.54 12.37
C GLY A 114 -11.48 -7.56 12.25
N VAL A 115 -11.75 -8.20 13.37
CA VAL A 115 -12.80 -9.22 13.53
C VAL A 115 -13.81 -8.72 14.53
N PHE A 116 -15.09 -8.98 14.28
CA PHE A 116 -16.15 -8.90 15.27
C PHE A 116 -16.71 -10.30 15.48
N ASN A 117 -16.65 -10.80 16.70
CA ASN A 117 -16.98 -12.19 17.00
C ASN A 117 -17.66 -12.38 18.34
N THR A 118 -17.82 -11.33 19.13
CA THR A 118 -18.45 -11.43 20.46
C THR A 118 -19.63 -10.46 20.51
N PRO A 119 -20.88 -10.97 20.56
CA PRO A 119 -22.04 -10.12 20.70
C PRO A 119 -21.99 -9.29 21.98
N VAL A 120 -22.53 -8.08 21.95
CA VAL A 120 -22.57 -7.18 23.09
C VAL A 120 -23.27 -7.85 24.28
N GLY A 121 -22.57 -7.88 25.42
CA GLY A 121 -23.05 -8.50 26.65
C GLY A 121 -22.72 -9.99 26.80
N ASP A 122 -22.17 -10.62 25.77
CA ASP A 122 -21.71 -12.01 25.86
C ASP A 122 -20.26 -12.09 26.35
N LEU A 123 -19.91 -13.21 27.00
CA LEU A 123 -18.57 -13.42 27.56
C LEU A 123 -17.64 -14.20 26.61
N ALA A 124 -18.18 -14.81 25.57
CA ALA A 124 -17.45 -15.64 24.62
C ALA A 124 -17.77 -15.26 23.18
N ALA A 125 -16.82 -15.52 22.29
CA ALA A 125 -17.04 -15.41 20.87
C ALA A 125 -18.11 -16.42 20.40
N GLY A 126 -18.96 -15.99 19.48
CA GLY A 126 -20.03 -16.81 18.93
C GLY A 126 -20.92 -16.01 17.98
N PRO A 127 -21.92 -16.67 17.38
CA PRO A 127 -22.89 -16.01 16.52
C PRO A 127 -23.78 -15.03 17.31
N ALA A 128 -24.15 -13.94 16.66
CA ALA A 128 -25.21 -13.07 17.18
C ALA A 128 -26.53 -13.74 16.90
N ALA A 129 -27.20 -14.18 17.99
CA ALA A 129 -28.56 -14.64 17.93
C ALA A 129 -29.51 -13.45 17.75
N PRO A 130 -30.75 -13.71 17.35
CA PRO A 130 -31.79 -12.70 17.24
C PRO A 130 -31.86 -11.74 18.44
N GLY A 131 -31.84 -10.43 18.15
CA GLY A 131 -31.84 -9.35 19.16
C GLY A 131 -30.47 -9.05 19.76
N LYS A 132 -29.42 -9.72 19.32
CA LYS A 132 -28.00 -9.42 19.67
C LYS A 132 -27.37 -8.49 18.68
N THR A 133 -26.29 -7.85 19.12
CA THR A 133 -25.56 -6.82 18.36
C THR A 133 -24.07 -7.14 18.36
N TYR A 134 -23.41 -7.12 17.21
CA TYR A 134 -21.97 -6.93 17.14
C TYR A 134 -21.63 -5.45 17.15
N LYS A 135 -20.52 -5.13 17.81
CA LYS A 135 -20.03 -3.76 17.94
C LYS A 135 -18.52 -3.71 17.79
N PHE A 136 -18.03 -2.78 16.99
CA PHE A 136 -16.59 -2.53 16.82
C PHE A 136 -16.34 -1.07 16.51
N THR A 137 -15.06 -0.66 16.57
CA THR A 137 -14.64 0.70 16.24
C THR A 137 -13.64 0.68 15.10
N VAL A 138 -13.67 1.72 14.27
CA VAL A 138 -12.75 1.93 13.16
C VAL A 138 -12.25 3.37 13.17
N ASP A 139 -10.95 3.54 12.88
CA ASP A 139 -10.37 4.83 12.54
C ASP A 139 -10.30 4.98 11.03
N ALA A 140 -10.74 6.12 10.49
CA ALA A 140 -10.79 6.33 9.06
C ALA A 140 -10.63 7.81 8.66
N GLY A 141 -9.84 8.02 7.60
CA GLY A 141 -9.75 9.31 6.92
C GLY A 141 -10.93 9.54 5.95
N ARG A 142 -11.06 10.79 5.50
CA ARG A 142 -12.24 11.25 4.70
C ARG A 142 -12.50 10.48 3.42
N LYS A 143 -11.48 9.91 2.78
CA LYS A 143 -11.64 9.15 1.52
C LYS A 143 -11.72 7.64 1.72
N GLN A 144 -11.70 7.21 2.98
CA GLN A 144 -11.75 5.80 3.32
C GLN A 144 -13.19 5.35 3.59
N LYS A 145 -13.44 4.09 3.34
CA LYS A 145 -14.76 3.46 3.40
C LYS A 145 -14.70 2.20 4.25
N LEU A 146 -15.80 1.87 4.87
CA LEU A 146 -15.98 0.64 5.63
C LEU A 146 -16.45 -0.48 4.72
N PHE A 147 -15.80 -1.62 4.87
CA PHE A 147 -16.21 -2.92 4.35
C PHE A 147 -16.40 -3.89 5.51
N PHE A 148 -17.32 -4.79 5.40
CA PHE A 148 -17.47 -5.91 6.34
C PHE A 148 -18.11 -7.09 5.65
N ALA A 149 -17.95 -8.28 6.23
CA ALA A 149 -18.66 -9.48 5.82
C ALA A 149 -19.02 -10.33 7.05
N THR A 150 -20.24 -10.88 7.06
CA THR A 150 -20.75 -11.81 8.07
C THR A 150 -21.73 -12.76 7.40
N MET A 151 -21.64 -14.05 7.71
CA MET A 151 -22.53 -15.07 7.16
C MET A 151 -23.95 -14.94 7.71
N LEU A 152 -24.94 -15.20 6.87
CA LEU A 152 -26.28 -15.55 7.32
C LEU A 152 -26.26 -17.01 7.80
N ALA A 153 -26.10 -17.21 9.11
CA ALA A 153 -25.73 -18.49 9.70
C ALA A 153 -26.87 -19.55 9.73
N ALA A 154 -27.63 -19.60 8.67
CA ALA A 154 -28.67 -20.59 8.43
C ALA A 154 -28.55 -21.20 7.03
N THR A 155 -27.60 -20.73 6.26
CA THR A 155 -27.38 -21.05 4.85
C THR A 155 -26.10 -21.84 4.68
N ASN A 156 -25.75 -22.15 3.45
CA ASN A 156 -24.51 -22.84 3.14
C ASN A 156 -23.43 -21.91 2.57
N ASP A 157 -23.79 -20.75 1.93
CA ASP A 157 -22.77 -19.81 1.44
C ASP A 157 -23.26 -18.36 1.29
N LEU A 158 -24.32 -17.96 2.03
CA LEU A 158 -24.81 -16.59 1.96
C LEU A 158 -24.22 -15.71 3.05
N PHE A 159 -23.90 -14.45 2.68
CA PHE A 159 -23.32 -13.49 3.61
C PHE A 159 -23.83 -12.07 3.38
N PHE A 160 -23.79 -11.24 4.42
CA PHE A 160 -24.06 -9.81 4.35
C PHE A 160 -22.77 -9.04 4.17
N ALA A 161 -22.78 -8.09 3.23
CA ALA A 161 -21.71 -7.15 3.00
C ALA A 161 -22.22 -5.89 2.26
N PRO A 162 -21.52 -4.75 2.31
CA PRO A 162 -21.76 -3.66 1.38
C PRO A 162 -21.39 -4.08 -0.05
N ASN A 163 -21.75 -3.24 -1.03
CA ASN A 163 -21.28 -3.41 -2.40
C ASN A 163 -19.77 -3.09 -2.52
N GLY A 164 -19.21 -3.29 -3.72
CA GLY A 164 -17.81 -3.04 -4.00
C GLY A 164 -17.33 -1.61 -3.71
N ASP A 165 -18.24 -0.64 -3.64
CA ASP A 165 -17.88 0.75 -3.30
C ASP A 165 -17.62 0.95 -1.80
N GLY A 166 -18.08 0.03 -0.94
CA GLY A 166 -18.03 0.18 0.51
C GLY A 166 -18.99 1.25 1.05
N ILE A 167 -19.04 1.37 2.37
CA ILE A 167 -19.84 2.37 3.08
C ILE A 167 -18.97 3.60 3.36
N PRO A 168 -19.27 4.79 2.80
CA PRO A 168 -18.54 6.00 3.14
C PRO A 168 -18.74 6.35 4.61
N LEU A 169 -17.67 6.81 5.25
CA LEU A 169 -17.69 7.25 6.66
C LEU A 169 -17.78 8.78 6.78
N TYR A 170 -17.60 9.48 5.67
CA TYR A 170 -17.74 10.94 5.55
C TYR A 170 -18.59 11.31 4.35
N LEU A 171 -19.31 12.40 4.44
CA LEU A 171 -19.91 13.09 3.31
C LEU A 171 -18.82 13.78 2.46
N GLU A 172 -19.14 14.15 1.23
CA GLU A 172 -18.21 14.84 0.32
C GLU A 172 -17.62 16.15 0.89
N ASN A 173 -18.40 16.84 1.74
CA ASN A 173 -17.96 18.06 2.42
C ASN A 173 -17.08 17.80 3.65
N GLY A 174 -16.69 16.54 3.90
CA GLY A 174 -15.85 16.14 5.03
C GLY A 174 -16.59 15.98 6.36
N THR A 175 -17.91 16.11 6.40
CA THR A 175 -18.71 15.87 7.61
C THR A 175 -18.77 14.37 7.92
N PRO A 176 -18.40 13.93 9.14
CA PRO A 176 -18.51 12.53 9.55
C PRO A 176 -19.96 12.05 9.53
N ILE A 177 -20.18 10.80 9.14
CA ILE A 177 -21.51 10.20 9.08
C ILE A 177 -21.89 9.62 10.45
N THR A 178 -23.11 9.93 10.89
CA THR A 178 -23.82 9.25 11.98
C THR A 178 -25.21 8.91 11.45
N ALA A 179 -25.41 7.67 11.03
CA ALA A 179 -26.63 7.24 10.36
C ALA A 179 -26.83 5.72 10.38
N ASP A 180 -28.08 5.31 10.15
CA ASP A 180 -28.42 3.97 9.68
C ASP A 180 -27.97 3.84 8.21
N VAL A 181 -27.07 2.89 7.96
CA VAL A 181 -26.49 2.63 6.64
C VAL A 181 -26.94 1.29 6.05
N THR A 182 -27.94 0.68 6.62
CA THR A 182 -28.45 -0.64 6.23
C THR A 182 -28.82 -0.72 4.75
N SER A 183 -29.29 0.37 4.14
CA SER A 183 -29.62 0.43 2.71
C SER A 183 -28.43 0.22 1.78
N GLN A 184 -27.20 0.31 2.30
CA GLN A 184 -25.96 0.06 1.56
C GLN A 184 -25.45 -1.38 1.73
N VAL A 185 -26.17 -2.21 2.48
CA VAL A 185 -25.82 -3.61 2.75
C VAL A 185 -26.73 -4.53 1.95
N TYR A 186 -26.15 -5.59 1.43
CA TYR A 186 -26.83 -6.58 0.60
C TYR A 186 -26.59 -7.98 1.12
N LEU A 187 -27.51 -8.88 0.81
CA LEU A 187 -27.30 -10.32 0.94
C LEU A 187 -26.64 -10.82 -0.33
N TRP A 188 -25.53 -11.50 -0.19
CA TRP A 188 -24.71 -12.05 -1.25
C TRP A 188 -24.67 -13.55 -1.17
N ASP A 189 -24.55 -14.18 -2.31
CA ASP A 189 -24.22 -15.57 -2.54
C ASP A 189 -22.75 -15.64 -2.94
N ALA A 190 -21.95 -16.45 -2.25
CA ALA A 190 -20.52 -16.58 -2.53
C ALA A 190 -20.27 -17.35 -3.84
N GLY A 191 -21.24 -18.13 -4.32
CA GLY A 191 -21.13 -18.95 -5.52
C GLY A 191 -20.16 -20.10 -5.35
N THR A 192 -19.98 -20.57 -4.14
CA THR A 192 -19.07 -21.67 -3.82
C THR A 192 -19.82 -22.99 -3.73
N GLU A 193 -21.00 -22.97 -3.13
CA GLU A 193 -21.88 -24.13 -3.03
C GLU A 193 -23.25 -23.86 -3.68
N LEU A 194 -23.87 -24.92 -4.18
CA LEU A 194 -25.25 -24.87 -4.65
C LEU A 194 -26.17 -24.56 -3.49
N ASN A 195 -26.92 -23.46 -3.60
CA ASN A 195 -27.81 -23.01 -2.53
C ASN A 195 -28.81 -24.10 -2.09
N GLU A 196 -28.86 -24.35 -0.80
CA GLU A 196 -29.79 -25.26 -0.16
C GLU A 196 -30.83 -24.51 0.66
N GLU A 197 -31.92 -25.18 1.01
CA GLU A 197 -32.95 -24.61 1.88
C GLU A 197 -32.33 -24.26 3.25
N PRO A 198 -32.39 -23.00 3.69
CA PRO A 198 -31.89 -22.60 5.00
C PRO A 198 -32.45 -23.48 6.13
N PHE A 199 -31.60 -23.85 7.09
CA PHE A 199 -31.88 -24.76 8.21
C PHE A 199 -32.22 -26.21 7.87
N VAL A 200 -32.71 -26.49 6.64
CA VAL A 200 -33.21 -27.82 6.23
C VAL A 200 -32.16 -28.56 5.38
N GLY A 201 -31.47 -27.85 4.51
CA GLY A 201 -30.44 -28.41 3.65
C GLY A 201 -29.34 -29.12 4.44
N ALA A 202 -28.81 -30.21 3.88
CA ALA A 202 -27.84 -31.07 4.55
C ALA A 202 -26.46 -30.37 4.75
N ASN A 203 -26.15 -29.41 3.90
CA ASN A 203 -24.87 -28.68 3.92
C ASN A 203 -24.99 -27.26 4.49
N THR A 204 -26.15 -26.88 5.03
CA THR A 204 -26.24 -25.62 5.80
C THR A 204 -25.35 -25.70 7.03
N VAL A 205 -24.82 -24.58 7.51
CA VAL A 205 -23.89 -24.54 8.67
C VAL A 205 -24.45 -25.24 9.92
N THR A 206 -25.77 -25.32 10.05
CA THR A 206 -26.45 -25.98 11.18
C THR A 206 -26.52 -27.49 11.05
N ASN A 207 -26.45 -28.04 9.83
CA ASN A 207 -26.71 -29.45 9.54
C ASN A 207 -25.48 -30.18 8.98
N GLN A 208 -24.50 -29.46 8.40
CA GLN A 208 -23.33 -30.08 7.83
C GLN A 208 -22.53 -30.87 8.88
N GLY A 209 -22.09 -32.08 8.49
CA GLY A 209 -21.26 -32.93 9.35
C GLY A 209 -19.79 -32.58 9.34
N THR A 210 -19.33 -31.98 8.26
CA THR A 210 -17.95 -31.49 8.02
C THR A 210 -18.02 -30.20 7.24
N VAL A 211 -17.03 -29.35 7.40
CA VAL A 211 -16.91 -28.08 6.67
C VAL A 211 -16.65 -28.33 5.18
N ASN A 212 -17.09 -27.41 4.32
CA ASN A 212 -16.85 -27.43 2.88
C ASN A 212 -17.24 -28.77 2.20
N THR A 213 -18.51 -29.16 2.38
CA THR A 213 -19.03 -30.47 1.89
C THR A 213 -20.21 -30.35 0.94
N GLY A 214 -20.64 -29.16 0.62
CA GLY A 214 -21.76 -28.92 -0.29
C GLY A 214 -21.44 -29.25 -1.75
N THR A 215 -22.49 -29.32 -2.56
CA THR A 215 -22.34 -29.44 -4.01
C THR A 215 -21.84 -28.11 -4.55
N VAL A 216 -20.74 -28.14 -5.32
CA VAL A 216 -20.18 -26.93 -5.95
C VAL A 216 -21.22 -26.28 -6.86
N ASP A 217 -21.40 -24.96 -6.73
CA ASP A 217 -22.30 -24.20 -7.60
C ASP A 217 -21.73 -24.17 -9.05
N THR A 218 -22.64 -24.29 -10.00
CA THR A 218 -22.29 -24.15 -11.43
C THR A 218 -22.00 -22.70 -11.81
N ASN A 219 -22.53 -21.72 -11.07
CA ASN A 219 -22.23 -20.30 -11.19
C ASN A 219 -21.29 -19.86 -10.06
N THR A 220 -20.00 -20.05 -10.26
CA THR A 220 -18.95 -19.81 -9.28
C THR A 220 -18.67 -18.33 -8.98
N LYS A 221 -19.65 -17.43 -9.19
CA LYS A 221 -19.47 -15.98 -9.03
C LYS A 221 -20.18 -15.46 -7.78
N VAL A 222 -19.51 -14.58 -7.06
CA VAL A 222 -20.17 -13.79 -6.02
C VAL A 222 -21.24 -12.91 -6.65
N ARG A 223 -22.47 -12.98 -6.13
CA ARG A 223 -23.63 -12.30 -6.70
C ARG A 223 -24.65 -11.91 -5.64
N LYS A 224 -25.40 -10.84 -5.89
CA LYS A 224 -26.49 -10.43 -4.98
C LYS A 224 -27.65 -11.41 -5.05
N ILE A 225 -28.20 -11.77 -3.89
CA ILE A 225 -29.46 -12.48 -3.82
C ILE A 225 -30.57 -11.55 -4.36
N GLY A 226 -31.48 -12.12 -5.12
CA GLY A 226 -32.54 -11.40 -5.82
C GLY A 226 -32.20 -11.08 -7.29
N THR A 227 -30.93 -11.24 -7.71
CA THR A 227 -30.51 -11.19 -9.11
C THR A 227 -30.28 -12.58 -9.70
N VAL A 228 -30.32 -13.63 -8.88
CA VAL A 228 -30.07 -15.02 -9.29
C VAL A 228 -31.35 -15.62 -9.84
N THR A 229 -31.32 -16.04 -11.10
CA THR A 229 -32.45 -16.67 -11.81
C THR A 229 -32.32 -18.20 -11.91
N GLU A 230 -31.25 -18.79 -11.39
CA GLU A 230 -30.94 -20.21 -11.56
C GLU A 230 -31.19 -21.02 -10.29
N GLY A 231 -32.26 -21.82 -10.32
CA GLY A 231 -32.45 -22.99 -9.45
C GLY A 231 -32.84 -22.75 -8.00
N PHE A 232 -32.79 -21.51 -7.53
CA PHE A 232 -33.01 -21.17 -6.13
C PHE A 232 -34.35 -20.45 -5.90
N VAL A 233 -35.20 -21.00 -5.08
CA VAL A 233 -36.62 -20.58 -4.93
C VAL A 233 -36.98 -20.17 -3.50
N PHE A 234 -35.97 -19.82 -2.65
CA PHE A 234 -36.30 -19.34 -1.31
C PHE A 234 -36.39 -17.81 -1.30
N ALA A 235 -37.52 -17.29 -0.84
CA ALA A 235 -37.70 -15.85 -0.71
C ALA A 235 -37.16 -15.41 0.65
N TYR A 236 -35.97 -14.80 0.66
CA TYR A 236 -35.44 -14.16 1.86
C TYR A 236 -36.21 -12.89 2.20
N PRO A 237 -36.37 -12.55 3.49
CA PRO A 237 -36.82 -11.24 3.91
C PRO A 237 -35.92 -10.14 3.36
N ALA A 238 -36.42 -8.91 3.28
CA ALA A 238 -35.58 -7.76 2.92
C ALA A 238 -34.42 -7.64 3.92
N VAL A 239 -33.23 -7.24 3.45
CA VAL A 239 -32.03 -7.09 4.30
C VAL A 239 -32.32 -6.25 5.53
N ALA A 240 -33.05 -5.12 5.38
CA ALA A 240 -33.42 -4.25 6.49
C ALA A 240 -34.43 -4.87 7.49
N ALA A 241 -35.01 -6.03 7.19
CA ALA A 241 -35.80 -6.79 8.14
C ALA A 241 -34.96 -7.83 8.91
N MET A 242 -33.77 -8.20 8.36
CA MET A 242 -32.88 -9.19 8.96
C MET A 242 -31.79 -8.54 9.82
N ILE A 243 -31.15 -7.48 9.31
CA ILE A 243 -30.08 -6.77 10.00
C ILE A 243 -30.30 -5.26 9.98
N LYS A 244 -29.68 -4.57 10.94
CA LYS A 244 -29.53 -3.12 10.92
C LYS A 244 -28.07 -2.77 11.14
N VAL A 245 -27.52 -1.92 10.29
CA VAL A 245 -26.14 -1.45 10.40
C VAL A 245 -26.15 0.05 10.66
N THR A 246 -25.53 0.45 11.79
CA THR A 246 -25.44 1.86 12.16
C THR A 246 -23.97 2.26 12.27
N VAL A 247 -23.61 3.38 11.68
CA VAL A 247 -22.33 4.05 11.85
C VAL A 247 -22.56 5.27 12.72
N SER A 248 -21.72 5.46 13.74
CA SER A 248 -21.78 6.61 14.65
C SER A 248 -20.39 7.21 14.79
N HIS A 249 -20.21 8.47 14.40
CA HIS A 249 -19.00 9.22 14.69
C HIS A 249 -18.88 9.48 16.19
N THR A 250 -17.73 9.18 16.78
CA THR A 250 -17.50 9.35 18.21
C THR A 250 -16.63 10.57 18.51
N THR A 251 -15.43 10.62 17.95
CA THR A 251 -14.51 11.76 18.11
C THR A 251 -13.38 11.67 17.08
N GLY A 252 -12.88 12.79 16.58
CA GLY A 252 -11.76 12.84 15.63
C GLY A 252 -12.05 12.05 14.38
N THR A 253 -11.33 10.96 14.18
CA THR A 253 -11.45 10.03 13.04
C THR A 253 -12.09 8.70 13.42
N LEU A 254 -12.51 8.57 14.70
CA LEU A 254 -13.04 7.33 15.26
C LEU A 254 -14.54 7.21 15.04
N PHE A 255 -14.94 6.06 14.51
CA PHE A 255 -16.33 5.66 14.32
C PHE A 255 -16.63 4.38 15.10
N GLU A 256 -17.83 4.30 15.64
CA GLU A 256 -18.42 3.09 16.17
C GLU A 256 -19.38 2.50 15.15
N VAL A 257 -19.31 1.21 14.94
CA VAL A 257 -20.19 0.46 14.04
C VAL A 257 -20.94 -0.58 14.84
N THR A 258 -22.26 -0.62 14.68
CA THR A 258 -23.11 -1.69 15.22
C THR A 258 -23.77 -2.46 14.09
N ILE A 259 -23.85 -3.78 14.25
CA ILE A 259 -24.58 -4.68 13.37
C ILE A 259 -25.57 -5.42 14.26
N ASP A 260 -26.83 -5.03 14.19
CA ASP A 260 -27.92 -5.62 14.96
C ASP A 260 -28.54 -6.76 14.15
N ASP A 261 -28.69 -7.93 14.76
CA ASP A 261 -29.57 -8.99 14.28
C ASP A 261 -31.01 -8.64 14.70
N LEU A 262 -31.85 -8.29 13.74
CA LEU A 262 -33.20 -7.79 14.02
C LEU A 262 -34.21 -8.89 14.33
N SER A 263 -33.90 -10.13 14.11
CA SER A 263 -34.61 -11.34 14.52
C SER A 263 -36.15 -11.39 14.46
N THR A 264 -36.77 -10.32 14.08
CA THR A 264 -38.23 -10.29 13.81
C THR A 264 -38.52 -10.92 12.45
N ALA A 265 -37.50 -11.04 11.59
CA ALA A 265 -37.61 -11.77 10.35
C ALA A 265 -37.26 -13.23 10.59
N ALA A 266 -38.28 -14.06 10.62
CA ALA A 266 -38.13 -15.50 10.58
C ALA A 266 -38.41 -16.00 9.17
N LEU A 267 -37.63 -16.96 8.71
CA LEU A 267 -37.90 -17.67 7.47
C LEU A 267 -38.71 -18.91 7.78
N THR A 268 -39.89 -19.04 7.13
CA THR A 268 -40.66 -20.29 7.20
C THR A 268 -40.16 -21.21 6.07
N THR A 269 -39.61 -22.32 6.47
CA THR A 269 -39.02 -23.32 5.58
C THR A 269 -40.04 -24.43 5.23
N GLY A 270 -39.65 -25.36 4.35
CA GLY A 270 -40.53 -26.46 3.90
C GLY A 270 -40.98 -27.42 5.00
N ASP A 271 -40.30 -27.42 6.15
CA ASP A 271 -40.72 -28.13 7.37
C ASP A 271 -41.84 -27.39 8.12
N LEU A 272 -42.31 -26.25 7.60
CA LEU A 272 -43.36 -25.39 8.18
C LEU A 272 -42.98 -24.78 9.54
N VAL A 273 -41.69 -24.79 9.88
CA VAL A 273 -41.13 -24.14 11.08
C VAL A 273 -40.62 -22.76 10.72
N SER A 274 -40.86 -21.80 11.61
CA SER A 274 -40.32 -20.45 11.49
C SER A 274 -38.99 -20.40 12.24
N HIS A 275 -37.89 -20.19 11.49
CA HIS A 275 -36.53 -20.16 12.01
C HIS A 275 -36.00 -18.74 12.10
N PRO A 276 -35.34 -18.38 13.21
CA PRO A 276 -34.61 -17.12 13.31
C PRO A 276 -33.33 -17.15 12.40
N LEU A 277 -32.88 -16.00 11.98
CA LEU A 277 -31.76 -15.87 11.04
C LEU A 277 -30.51 -15.27 11.72
N PRO A 278 -29.69 -16.08 12.42
CA PRO A 278 -28.55 -15.57 13.19
C PRO A 278 -27.40 -15.12 12.26
N LEU A 279 -26.54 -14.23 12.78
CA LEU A 279 -25.34 -13.75 12.12
C LEU A 279 -24.10 -14.47 12.66
N SER A 280 -23.18 -14.88 11.80
CA SER A 280 -21.89 -15.42 12.23
C SER A 280 -20.96 -14.33 12.76
N PRO A 281 -19.86 -14.69 13.44
CA PRO A 281 -18.68 -13.84 13.49
C PRO A 281 -18.26 -13.37 12.11
N GLY A 282 -17.67 -12.15 12.03
CA GLY A 282 -17.32 -11.56 10.74
C GLY A 282 -16.02 -10.76 10.78
N VAL A 283 -15.69 -10.17 9.66
CA VAL A 283 -14.52 -9.28 9.49
C VAL A 283 -14.96 -7.89 9.07
N TRP A 284 -14.13 -6.92 9.37
CA TRP A 284 -14.25 -5.58 8.81
C TRP A 284 -12.90 -5.11 8.24
N ALA A 285 -12.94 -4.18 7.30
CA ALA A 285 -11.78 -3.52 6.71
C ALA A 285 -12.10 -2.06 6.41
N VAL A 286 -11.10 -1.20 6.51
CA VAL A 286 -11.13 0.20 6.06
C VAL A 286 -10.18 0.34 4.87
N SER A 287 -10.68 0.90 3.77
CA SER A 287 -9.90 1.10 2.55
C SER A 287 -10.38 2.31 1.77
N SER A 288 -9.48 2.99 1.07
CA SER A 288 -9.81 3.97 0.04
C SER A 288 -10.12 3.32 -1.33
N ALA A 289 -9.67 2.08 -1.53
CA ALA A 289 -9.94 1.31 -2.74
C ALA A 289 -11.31 0.63 -2.69
N ALA A 290 -11.92 0.43 -3.85
CA ALA A 290 -13.11 -0.40 -4.00
C ALA A 290 -12.76 -1.89 -3.92
N ASN A 291 -13.78 -2.73 -3.72
CA ASN A 291 -13.69 -4.19 -3.76
C ASN A 291 -12.69 -4.78 -2.74
N ALA A 292 -12.65 -4.20 -1.54
CA ALA A 292 -11.69 -4.58 -0.51
C ALA A 292 -11.79 -6.05 -0.05
N LEU A 293 -12.96 -6.67 -0.12
CA LEU A 293 -13.21 -8.05 0.30
C LEU A 293 -13.47 -8.99 -0.89
N PHE A 294 -14.23 -8.55 -1.88
CA PHE A 294 -14.59 -9.31 -3.08
C PHE A 294 -15.01 -8.37 -4.21
N THR A 295 -15.18 -8.91 -5.41
CA THR A 295 -15.71 -8.19 -6.58
C THR A 295 -16.97 -8.89 -7.08
N ASP A 296 -18.07 -8.13 -7.23
CA ASP A 296 -19.33 -8.63 -7.79
C ASP A 296 -19.08 -9.24 -9.20
N GLN A 297 -19.74 -10.37 -9.49
CA GLN A 297 -19.61 -11.14 -10.73
C GLN A 297 -18.21 -11.74 -11.00
N LEU A 298 -17.34 -11.79 -10.00
CA LEU A 298 -16.10 -12.57 -10.03
C LEU A 298 -16.18 -13.74 -9.03
N PRO A 299 -15.36 -14.79 -9.22
CA PRO A 299 -15.28 -15.88 -8.23
C PRO A 299 -14.91 -15.36 -6.85
N ALA A 300 -15.38 -16.04 -5.81
CA ALA A 300 -14.98 -15.76 -4.43
C ALA A 300 -13.44 -15.81 -4.33
N PRO A 301 -12.81 -14.78 -3.73
CA PRO A 301 -11.36 -14.80 -3.56
C PRO A 301 -10.92 -15.97 -2.68
N ALA A 302 -9.86 -16.68 -3.08
CA ALA A 302 -9.29 -17.82 -2.35
C ALA A 302 -8.58 -17.41 -1.03
N HIS A 303 -9.06 -16.37 -0.35
CA HIS A 303 -8.46 -15.79 0.85
C HIS A 303 -9.33 -15.97 2.09
N GLY A 304 -10.31 -16.88 2.03
CA GLY A 304 -11.15 -17.24 3.19
C GLY A 304 -12.55 -16.59 3.21
N LEU A 305 -13.00 -15.96 2.11
CA LEU A 305 -14.39 -15.52 1.98
C LEU A 305 -15.34 -16.71 1.99
N GLU A 306 -14.99 -17.80 1.27
CA GLU A 306 -15.68 -19.08 1.28
C GLU A 306 -15.86 -19.60 2.71
N ALA A 307 -14.78 -19.78 3.47
CA ALA A 307 -14.85 -20.26 4.85
C ALA A 307 -15.69 -19.36 5.78
N LEU A 308 -15.77 -18.06 5.50
CA LEU A 308 -16.64 -17.16 6.23
C LEU A 308 -18.10 -17.34 5.79
N ALA A 309 -18.38 -17.48 4.50
CA ALA A 309 -19.71 -17.55 3.94
C ALA A 309 -20.38 -18.93 4.17
N GLU A 310 -19.60 -20.01 4.17
CA GLU A 310 -20.09 -21.39 4.38
C GLU A 310 -20.11 -21.81 5.84
N ASP A 311 -19.06 -21.47 6.59
CA ASP A 311 -18.84 -21.99 7.94
C ASP A 311 -18.97 -20.94 9.03
N GLY A 312 -19.15 -19.67 8.69
CA GLY A 312 -19.08 -18.57 9.64
C GLY A 312 -17.70 -18.40 10.29
N LYS A 313 -16.62 -18.82 9.61
CA LYS A 313 -15.24 -18.82 10.12
C LYS A 313 -14.41 -17.67 9.54
N PRO A 314 -14.26 -16.55 10.26
CA PRO A 314 -13.54 -15.37 9.76
C PRO A 314 -12.00 -15.49 9.80
N ALA A 315 -11.43 -16.52 10.44
CA ALA A 315 -9.99 -16.57 10.76
C ALA A 315 -9.07 -16.49 9.55
N THR A 316 -9.35 -17.25 8.48
CA THR A 316 -8.54 -17.25 7.26
C THR A 316 -8.59 -15.89 6.57
N LEU A 317 -9.80 -15.34 6.41
CA LEU A 317 -10.00 -14.03 5.78
C LEU A 317 -9.34 -12.93 6.62
N SER A 318 -9.50 -12.95 7.94
CA SER A 318 -8.89 -11.94 8.82
C SER A 318 -7.36 -11.95 8.76
N THR A 319 -6.74 -13.13 8.66
CA THR A 319 -5.28 -13.26 8.50
C THR A 319 -4.80 -12.65 7.19
N TYR A 320 -5.50 -12.92 6.10
CA TYR A 320 -5.22 -12.31 4.80
C TYR A 320 -5.36 -10.78 4.85
N LEU A 321 -6.47 -10.28 5.40
CA LEU A 321 -6.72 -8.84 5.54
C LEU A 321 -5.64 -8.17 6.40
N ALA A 322 -5.23 -8.76 7.52
CA ALA A 322 -4.19 -8.24 8.38
C ALA A 322 -2.82 -8.13 7.68
N THR A 323 -2.49 -9.08 6.81
CA THR A 323 -1.26 -9.03 6.01
C THR A 323 -1.26 -7.87 5.01
N ASN A 324 -2.44 -7.49 4.51
CA ASN A 324 -2.64 -6.44 3.51
C ASN A 324 -3.01 -5.08 4.12
N ALA A 325 -3.19 -5.02 5.44
CA ALA A 325 -3.47 -3.78 6.17
C ALA A 325 -2.18 -3.01 6.50
N GLY A 326 -2.31 -1.68 6.56
CA GLY A 326 -1.25 -0.74 6.86
C GLY A 326 -1.31 0.48 5.94
N ILE A 327 -0.33 1.35 6.06
CA ILE A 327 -0.26 2.58 5.28
C ILE A 327 0.67 2.36 4.08
N THR A 328 0.19 2.70 2.88
CA THR A 328 1.03 2.87 1.70
C THR A 328 1.57 4.30 1.70
N TYR A 329 2.88 4.44 1.56
CA TYR A 329 3.56 5.73 1.59
C TYR A 329 4.06 6.12 0.19
N PRO A 330 3.33 6.92 -0.60
CA PRO A 330 3.87 7.52 -1.81
C PRO A 330 4.90 8.61 -1.44
N ALA A 331 5.83 8.92 -2.35
CA ALA A 331 6.60 10.15 -2.28
C ALA A 331 6.06 11.16 -3.29
N SER A 332 5.94 12.42 -2.89
CA SER A 332 5.38 13.48 -3.74
C SER A 332 6.36 13.92 -4.82
N PRO A 333 5.89 14.68 -5.83
CA PRO A 333 6.75 15.61 -6.54
C PRO A 333 7.61 16.45 -5.59
N GLY A 334 8.79 16.85 -6.03
CA GLY A 334 9.71 17.60 -5.19
C GLY A 334 10.64 18.52 -5.97
N ALA A 335 11.61 19.11 -5.27
CA ALA A 335 12.62 19.95 -5.86
C ALA A 335 14.01 19.50 -5.41
N TRP A 336 15.01 19.75 -6.26
CA TRP A 336 16.42 19.51 -5.99
C TRP A 336 17.23 20.75 -6.34
N LEU A 337 18.33 20.92 -5.66
CA LEU A 337 19.32 21.95 -6.02
C LEU A 337 20.74 21.49 -5.69
N LEU A 338 21.65 21.97 -6.53
CA LEU A 338 23.08 21.95 -6.30
C LEU A 338 23.48 23.27 -5.66
N HIS A 339 24.28 23.22 -4.61
CA HIS A 339 24.70 24.40 -3.87
C HIS A 339 26.12 24.25 -3.34
N LYS A 340 26.74 25.34 -2.93
CA LYS A 340 28.09 25.30 -2.34
C LYS A 340 28.05 24.60 -0.98
N THR A 341 29.01 23.70 -0.75
CA THR A 341 29.19 23.03 0.54
C THR A 341 29.32 24.06 1.66
N GLY A 342 28.58 23.84 2.76
CA GLY A 342 28.52 24.75 3.91
C GLY A 342 27.33 25.71 3.90
N SER A 343 26.62 25.89 2.77
CA SER A 343 25.34 26.61 2.74
C SER A 343 24.18 25.71 3.16
N LYS A 344 23.08 26.34 3.61
CA LYS A 344 21.85 25.67 4.08
C LYS A 344 20.64 26.21 3.32
N PRO A 345 20.50 25.81 2.04
CA PRO A 345 19.55 26.48 1.15
C PRO A 345 18.09 26.19 1.42
N LEU A 346 17.74 24.97 1.84
CA LEU A 346 16.35 24.56 2.00
C LEU A 346 15.81 24.92 3.38
N PHE A 347 16.57 24.66 4.42
CA PHE A 347 16.20 24.91 5.82
C PHE A 347 17.45 24.94 6.73
N THR A 348 17.27 25.37 7.95
CA THR A 348 18.23 25.17 9.05
C THR A 348 17.55 24.37 10.13
N SER A 349 18.12 23.23 10.52
CA SER A 349 17.57 22.35 11.56
C SER A 349 17.34 23.11 12.86
N GLY A 350 16.15 23.02 13.43
CA GLY A 350 15.73 23.74 14.63
C GLY A 350 15.27 25.18 14.39
N ALA A 351 15.32 25.69 13.16
CA ALA A 351 14.84 27.02 12.81
C ALA A 351 13.48 26.95 12.08
N LYS A 352 12.80 28.08 12.02
CA LYS A 352 11.57 28.24 11.24
C LYS A 352 11.83 28.02 9.75
N ASP A 353 10.83 27.53 9.03
CA ASP A 353 10.82 27.49 7.57
C ASP A 353 11.17 28.87 6.95
N LEU A 354 11.93 28.85 5.87
CA LEU A 354 12.43 30.07 5.22
C LEU A 354 11.35 30.85 4.46
N GLY A 355 10.15 30.30 4.31
CA GLY A 355 9.07 30.88 3.49
C GLY A 355 9.41 30.86 1.99
N LYS A 356 10.20 29.90 1.55
CA LYS A 356 10.67 29.77 0.14
C LYS A 356 9.97 28.63 -0.61
N GLY A 357 8.95 28.02 0.01
CA GLY A 357 8.10 27.00 -0.60
C GLY A 357 8.42 25.56 -0.18
N LEU A 358 9.25 25.34 0.85
CA LEU A 358 9.43 24.02 1.45
C LEU A 358 8.12 23.55 2.09
N GLU A 359 7.41 24.42 2.81
CA GLU A 359 6.07 24.20 3.35
C GLU A 359 5.12 23.60 2.29
N ALA A 360 5.03 24.20 1.09
CA ALA A 360 4.16 23.71 0.03
C ALA A 360 4.52 22.30 -0.48
N ILE A 361 5.80 21.92 -0.41
CA ILE A 361 6.20 20.53 -0.67
C ILE A 361 5.77 19.63 0.48
N ALA A 362 6.04 20.05 1.72
CA ALA A 362 5.84 19.23 2.90
C ALA A 362 4.35 18.97 3.20
N GLU A 363 3.47 19.94 2.95
CA GLU A 363 2.03 19.85 3.21
C GLU A 363 1.22 19.34 2.02
N ASP A 364 1.51 19.84 0.83
CA ASP A 364 0.69 19.64 -0.36
C ASP A 364 1.35 18.76 -1.42
N GLY A 365 2.63 18.41 -1.25
CA GLY A 365 3.42 17.77 -2.29
C GLY A 365 3.60 18.65 -3.54
N ASN A 366 3.48 19.97 -3.40
CA ASN A 366 3.55 20.94 -4.49
C ASN A 366 4.95 21.56 -4.62
N PRO A 367 5.78 21.18 -5.62
CA PRO A 367 7.13 21.68 -5.77
C PRO A 367 7.22 23.08 -6.42
N ALA A 368 6.12 23.61 -6.96
CA ALA A 368 6.16 24.82 -7.78
C ALA A 368 6.64 26.08 -7.03
N PRO A 369 6.20 26.35 -5.79
CA PRO A 369 6.68 27.51 -5.03
C PRO A 369 8.18 27.44 -4.74
N LEU A 370 8.69 26.27 -4.31
CA LEU A 370 10.12 26.09 -4.07
C LEU A 370 10.91 26.17 -5.39
N GLY A 371 10.40 25.54 -6.47
CA GLY A 371 11.00 25.62 -7.80
C GLY A 371 11.20 27.06 -8.29
N ALA A 372 10.21 27.93 -8.06
CA ALA A 372 10.29 29.35 -8.40
C ALA A 372 11.29 30.14 -7.53
N SER A 373 11.60 29.65 -6.32
CA SER A 373 12.48 30.32 -5.35
C SER A 373 13.94 29.87 -5.43
N LEU A 374 14.24 28.73 -6.09
CA LEU A 374 15.56 28.07 -6.07
C LEU A 374 16.73 29.02 -6.29
N ALA A 375 16.67 29.87 -7.31
CA ALA A 375 17.74 30.81 -7.65
C ALA A 375 18.00 31.88 -6.58
N SER A 376 17.11 32.05 -5.62
CA SER A 376 17.25 32.99 -4.49
C SER A 376 17.79 32.34 -3.21
N LEU A 377 18.05 31.03 -3.25
CA LEU A 377 18.50 30.28 -2.07
C LEU A 377 20.01 30.40 -1.87
N ASP A 378 20.45 30.27 -0.62
CA ASP A 378 21.84 30.40 -0.22
C ASP A 378 22.73 29.36 -0.95
N GLY A 379 23.85 29.84 -1.54
CA GLY A 379 24.81 28.99 -2.22
C GLY A 379 24.32 28.34 -3.51
N TYR A 380 23.15 28.69 -4.05
CA TYR A 380 22.56 28.10 -5.25
C TYR A 380 23.50 28.12 -6.46
N LEU A 381 23.58 27.00 -7.16
CA LEU A 381 24.32 26.83 -8.42
C LEU A 381 23.36 26.47 -9.57
N THR A 382 22.60 25.44 -9.41
CA THR A 382 21.56 24.99 -10.35
C THR A 382 20.51 24.16 -9.59
N GLY A 383 19.35 23.94 -10.18
CA GLY A 383 18.30 23.14 -9.57
C GLY A 383 17.06 23.07 -10.43
N GLY A 384 16.10 22.29 -10.00
CA GLY A 384 14.86 22.09 -10.70
C GLY A 384 13.83 21.34 -9.87
N ILE A 385 12.69 21.08 -10.47
CA ILE A 385 11.66 20.21 -9.90
C ILE A 385 11.73 18.82 -10.54
N PHE A 386 11.36 17.81 -9.77
CA PHE A 386 11.06 16.48 -10.27
C PHE A 386 9.60 16.17 -9.93
N ASN A 387 8.78 15.98 -10.95
CA ASN A 387 7.35 15.79 -10.77
C ASN A 387 6.74 14.74 -11.71
N GLN A 388 7.55 14.14 -12.58
CA GLN A 388 7.09 13.14 -13.53
C GLN A 388 7.83 11.83 -13.27
N PRO A 389 7.11 10.78 -12.84
CA PRO A 389 7.71 9.47 -12.65
C PRO A 389 8.30 8.92 -13.96
N VAL A 390 9.41 8.19 -13.85
CA VAL A 390 10.05 7.56 -15.01
C VAL A 390 9.06 6.63 -15.70
N GLY A 391 8.89 6.81 -17.01
CA GLY A 391 7.94 6.04 -17.81
C GLY A 391 6.49 6.51 -17.75
N SER A 392 6.16 7.50 -16.91
CA SER A 392 4.82 8.10 -16.87
C SER A 392 4.67 9.22 -17.91
N ALA A 393 3.48 9.34 -18.50
CA ALA A 393 3.13 10.45 -19.38
C ALA A 393 2.67 11.71 -18.62
N THR A 394 2.39 11.59 -17.32
CA THR A 394 1.80 12.66 -16.49
C THR A 394 2.63 12.90 -15.24
N ALA A 395 2.62 14.14 -14.76
CA ALA A 395 3.16 14.50 -13.46
C ALA A 395 2.30 13.89 -12.34
N GLY A 396 2.92 13.52 -11.23
CA GLY A 396 2.24 12.96 -10.07
C GLY A 396 3.23 12.34 -9.07
N PRO A 397 2.74 11.84 -7.92
CA PRO A 397 3.56 11.16 -6.94
C PRO A 397 4.09 9.80 -7.46
N ILE A 398 5.14 9.29 -6.83
CA ILE A 398 5.63 7.93 -7.05
C ILE A 398 5.03 6.98 -6.00
N PRO A 399 4.11 6.09 -6.40
CA PRO A 399 3.70 4.97 -5.55
C PRO A 399 4.83 3.94 -5.43
N PRO A 400 4.72 2.92 -4.55
CA PRO A 400 5.67 1.82 -4.47
C PRO A 400 6.01 1.21 -5.83
N GLY A 401 7.31 0.99 -6.08
CA GLY A 401 7.85 0.47 -7.34
C GLY A 401 8.06 1.51 -8.44
N SER A 402 7.75 2.78 -8.19
CA SER A 402 7.96 3.89 -9.14
C SER A 402 9.13 4.77 -8.71
N MET A 403 9.67 5.58 -9.65
CA MET A 403 10.83 6.40 -9.36
C MET A 403 10.81 7.76 -10.07
N TYR A 404 11.51 8.74 -9.48
CA TYR A 404 11.95 9.95 -10.16
C TYR A 404 13.42 9.86 -10.54
N GLN A 405 13.84 10.62 -11.56
CA GLN A 405 15.22 10.74 -11.97
C GLN A 405 15.52 12.15 -12.44
N PHE A 406 16.70 12.67 -12.06
CA PHE A 406 17.21 13.95 -12.57
C PHE A 406 18.72 13.90 -12.70
N THR A 407 19.27 14.80 -13.55
CA THR A 407 20.69 14.81 -13.93
C THR A 407 21.23 16.24 -13.84
N PHE A 408 22.49 16.39 -13.41
CA PHE A 408 23.19 17.66 -13.31
C PHE A 408 24.71 17.46 -13.36
N ASP A 409 25.43 18.52 -13.66
CA ASP A 409 26.91 18.57 -13.58
C ASP A 409 27.31 19.20 -12.25
N ALA A 410 28.34 18.65 -11.60
CA ALA A 410 28.90 19.18 -10.35
C ALA A 410 30.43 19.08 -10.32
N SER A 411 31.01 19.88 -9.45
CA SER A 411 32.44 19.96 -9.19
C SER A 411 32.77 19.77 -7.71
N PRO A 412 34.01 19.44 -7.32
CA PRO A 412 34.42 19.40 -5.92
C PRO A 412 34.03 20.68 -5.17
N GLY A 413 33.48 20.52 -3.97
CA GLY A 413 32.92 21.61 -3.17
C GLY A 413 31.44 21.91 -3.42
N ASP A 414 30.76 21.08 -4.22
CA ASP A 414 29.34 21.18 -4.44
C ASP A 414 28.60 20.09 -3.64
N SER A 415 27.39 20.43 -3.15
CA SER A 415 26.50 19.55 -2.38
C SER A 415 25.11 19.52 -3.01
N LEU A 416 24.44 18.37 -2.89
CA LEU A 416 23.06 18.15 -3.32
C LEU A 416 22.11 18.28 -2.14
N SER A 417 21.06 19.08 -2.30
CA SER A 417 19.86 19.05 -1.45
C SER A 417 18.62 18.77 -2.27
N PHE A 418 17.64 18.13 -1.67
CA PHE A 418 16.33 17.92 -2.25
C PHE A 418 15.26 17.79 -1.15
N ALA A 419 14.01 17.99 -1.55
CA ALA A 419 12.85 17.74 -0.69
C ALA A 419 11.72 17.09 -1.49
N SER A 420 11.02 16.13 -0.86
CA SER A 420 9.84 15.45 -1.37
C SER A 420 8.98 15.03 -0.17
N MET A 421 7.68 15.20 -0.22
CA MET A 421 6.78 14.86 0.88
C MET A 421 6.65 13.35 1.06
N LEU A 422 6.52 12.91 2.31
CA LEU A 422 5.96 11.61 2.66
C LEU A 422 4.43 11.69 2.50
N ALA A 423 3.92 11.35 1.32
CA ALA A 423 2.57 11.70 0.87
C ALA A 423 1.44 10.88 1.52
N ALA A 424 1.52 10.70 2.82
CA ALA A 424 0.48 10.17 3.70
C ALA A 424 0.35 11.03 4.97
N THR A 425 1.13 12.08 5.09
CA THR A 425 1.23 12.98 6.24
C THR A 425 0.68 14.36 5.90
N ASN A 426 0.79 15.29 6.81
CA ASN A 426 0.39 16.69 6.61
C ASN A 426 1.56 17.66 6.45
N ASP A 427 2.77 17.36 6.99
CA ASP A 427 3.94 18.25 6.80
C ASP A 427 5.30 17.54 6.93
N VAL A 428 5.34 16.20 6.72
CA VAL A 428 6.59 15.43 6.77
C VAL A 428 7.21 15.26 5.38
N PHE A 429 8.51 15.50 5.27
CA PHE A 429 9.23 15.40 4.00
C PHE A 429 10.55 14.61 4.10
N PHE A 430 10.97 14.04 2.97
CA PHE A 430 12.29 13.46 2.76
C PHE A 430 13.29 14.53 2.37
N GLY A 431 14.46 14.48 2.96
CA GLY A 431 15.58 15.32 2.58
C GLY A 431 16.89 14.89 3.24
N PRO A 432 18.04 15.33 2.73
CA PRO A 432 19.31 15.19 3.43
C PRO A 432 19.33 16.10 4.66
N LYS A 433 20.44 16.09 5.41
CA LYS A 433 20.67 17.12 6.44
C LYS A 433 20.76 18.50 5.79
N ASP A 434 20.58 19.53 6.60
CA ASP A 434 20.50 20.94 6.15
C ASP A 434 21.71 21.43 5.36
N LEU A 435 22.89 20.80 5.49
CA LEU A 435 24.09 21.07 4.68
C LEU A 435 24.14 20.33 3.33
N GLY A 436 23.14 19.51 3.02
CA GLY A 436 23.12 18.68 1.81
C GLY A 436 24.09 17.51 1.86
N ILE A 437 24.19 16.81 0.73
CA ILE A 437 25.06 15.65 0.51
C ILE A 437 26.26 16.12 -0.32
N PRO A 438 27.50 16.11 0.20
CA PRO A 438 28.69 16.39 -0.61
C PRO A 438 28.83 15.39 -1.75
N LEU A 439 29.06 15.89 -2.97
CA LEU A 439 29.11 15.06 -4.19
C LEU A 439 30.50 14.52 -4.51
N PHE A 440 31.51 15.00 -3.82
CA PHE A 440 32.90 14.54 -3.91
C PHE A 440 33.45 14.36 -2.50
N ASP A 441 34.34 13.40 -2.34
CA ASP A 441 35.12 13.21 -1.13
C ASP A 441 36.33 14.13 -1.03
N ALA A 442 37.16 13.95 0.00
CA ALA A 442 38.36 14.76 0.24
C ALA A 442 39.44 14.56 -0.84
N ASP A 443 39.42 13.46 -1.56
CA ASP A 443 40.32 13.13 -2.65
C ASP A 443 39.75 13.53 -4.03
N ASN A 444 38.64 14.27 -4.03
CA ASN A 444 37.88 14.69 -5.21
C ASN A 444 37.32 13.51 -6.03
N LEU A 445 37.10 12.38 -5.41
CA LEU A 445 36.37 11.26 -6.04
C LEU A 445 34.88 11.49 -5.96
N ALA A 446 34.20 11.29 -7.09
CA ALA A 446 32.77 11.50 -7.18
C ALA A 446 31.99 10.43 -6.39
N LEU A 447 30.98 10.86 -5.62
CA LEU A 447 30.07 10.00 -4.87
C LEU A 447 29.23 9.15 -5.82
N THR A 448 29.18 7.84 -5.59
CA THR A 448 28.37 6.90 -6.37
C THR A 448 27.74 5.84 -5.49
N GLY A 449 26.67 5.21 -5.98
CA GLY A 449 26.01 4.08 -5.31
C GLY A 449 24.79 4.49 -4.51
N ASP A 450 24.44 3.69 -3.51
CA ASP A 450 23.29 3.89 -2.63
C ASP A 450 23.64 4.91 -1.54
N ILE A 451 22.92 6.01 -1.51
CA ILE A 451 23.08 7.11 -0.55
C ILE A 451 21.84 7.26 0.36
N SER A 452 20.95 6.27 0.39
CA SER A 452 19.71 6.33 1.17
C SER A 452 19.96 6.60 2.66
N SER A 453 21.09 6.17 3.23
CA SER A 453 21.47 6.42 4.62
C SER A 453 21.70 7.91 4.95
N GLN A 454 21.85 8.76 3.93
CA GLN A 454 21.99 10.21 4.08
C GLN A 454 20.66 10.96 3.93
N VAL A 455 19.56 10.24 3.77
CA VAL A 455 18.20 10.77 3.64
C VAL A 455 17.40 10.50 4.91
N TYR A 456 16.70 11.51 5.38
CA TYR A 456 15.97 11.51 6.64
C TYR A 456 14.53 11.94 6.41
N LEU A 457 13.65 11.63 7.37
CA LEU A 457 12.34 12.26 7.49
C LEU A 457 12.45 13.48 8.39
N TRP A 458 11.93 14.56 7.90
CA TRP A 458 11.86 15.86 8.54
C TRP A 458 10.41 16.27 8.73
N ASP A 459 10.12 16.86 9.87
CA ASP A 459 8.90 17.58 10.16
C ASP A 459 9.17 19.06 9.80
N ALA A 460 8.34 19.63 8.94
CA ALA A 460 8.45 21.04 8.57
C ALA A 460 8.04 21.98 9.73
N GLY A 461 7.28 21.45 10.70
CA GLY A 461 6.80 22.16 11.86
C GLY A 461 5.80 23.26 11.53
N THR A 462 5.22 23.23 10.36
CA THR A 462 4.24 24.20 9.86
C THR A 462 2.85 23.84 10.32
N GLU A 463 2.55 22.55 10.36
CA GLU A 463 1.30 22.00 10.91
C GLU A 463 1.56 21.07 12.10
N GLY A 464 0.56 20.90 12.97
CA GLY A 464 0.58 19.89 14.02
C GLY A 464 0.41 18.50 13.40
N ASN A 465 1.32 17.57 13.72
CA ASN A 465 1.30 16.23 13.15
C ASN A 465 -0.01 15.51 13.39
N GLU A 466 -0.50 14.85 12.36
CA GLU A 466 -1.70 14.01 12.36
C GLU A 466 -1.37 12.56 12.02
N GLU A 467 -2.27 11.66 12.34
CA GLU A 467 -2.09 10.24 12.02
C GLU A 467 -1.99 10.05 10.50
N PRO A 468 -0.90 9.45 10.00
CA PRO A 468 -0.69 9.27 8.57
C PRO A 468 -1.85 8.56 7.87
N SER A 469 -2.29 9.05 6.72
CA SER A 469 -3.43 8.57 5.90
C SER A 469 -4.81 8.69 6.54
N ILE A 470 -4.92 9.00 7.82
CA ILE A 470 -6.18 9.04 8.57
C ILE A 470 -6.52 10.48 8.96
N GLY A 471 -5.56 11.25 9.43
CA GLY A 471 -5.75 12.62 9.87
C GLY A 471 -6.45 13.51 8.83
N PRO A 472 -7.32 14.43 9.29
CA PRO A 472 -8.17 15.22 8.39
C PRO A 472 -7.42 16.20 7.48
N ASN A 473 -6.20 16.59 7.85
CA ASN A 473 -5.38 17.51 7.05
C ASN A 473 -4.17 16.82 6.39
N THR A 474 -4.07 15.48 6.47
CA THR A 474 -3.10 14.77 5.63
C THR A 474 -3.39 15.00 4.15
N VAL A 475 -2.39 15.03 3.30
CA VAL A 475 -2.50 15.37 1.87
C VAL A 475 -3.58 14.57 1.13
N THR A 476 -3.89 13.36 1.59
CA THR A 476 -4.94 12.52 1.01
C THR A 476 -6.34 12.89 1.46
N ASN A 477 -6.49 13.53 2.63
CA ASN A 477 -7.78 13.80 3.28
C ASN A 477 -8.14 15.28 3.37
N GLN A 478 -7.17 16.18 3.22
CA GLN A 478 -7.42 17.62 3.29
C GLN A 478 -8.44 18.10 2.24
N LEU A 479 -9.27 19.07 2.62
CA LEU A 479 -10.28 19.68 1.74
C LEU A 479 -9.71 20.86 0.95
N ALA A 480 -8.65 21.48 1.46
CA ALA A 480 -7.93 22.56 0.81
C ALA A 480 -6.47 22.53 1.30
N ALA A 481 -5.58 23.10 0.51
CA ALA A 481 -4.18 23.28 0.86
C ALA A 481 -4.03 24.17 2.10
N ASN A 482 -3.02 23.91 2.93
CA ASN A 482 -2.64 24.73 4.08
C ASN A 482 -3.81 24.92 5.09
N THR A 483 -4.40 23.81 5.57
CA THR A 483 -5.59 23.83 6.44
C THR A 483 -5.40 23.19 7.80
N GLY A 484 -4.21 22.76 8.17
CA GLY A 484 -3.91 22.11 9.44
C GLY A 484 -3.88 23.10 10.63
N THR A 485 -3.74 22.54 11.83
CA THR A 485 -3.43 23.34 13.03
C THR A 485 -1.94 23.72 13.01
N ALA A 486 -1.59 24.91 13.48
CA ALA A 486 -0.20 25.35 13.50
C ALA A 486 0.69 24.38 14.30
N GLY A 487 1.82 24.00 13.72
CA GLY A 487 2.84 23.15 14.31
C GLY A 487 3.79 23.89 15.27
N GLU A 488 4.94 23.26 15.57
CA GLU A 488 5.95 23.82 16.51
C GLU A 488 6.73 25.01 15.93
N GLY A 489 6.57 25.32 14.65
CA GLY A 489 7.18 26.46 13.98
C GLY A 489 8.68 26.29 13.72
N LYS A 490 9.20 25.07 13.66
CA LYS A 490 10.61 24.78 13.38
C LYS A 490 10.77 23.49 12.56
N VAL A 491 11.67 23.51 11.60
CA VAL A 491 12.05 22.32 10.84
C VAL A 491 12.95 21.44 11.71
N GLN A 492 12.58 20.19 11.92
CA GLN A 492 13.34 19.27 12.77
C GLN A 492 13.28 17.84 12.24
N LEU A 493 14.23 17.00 12.68
CA LEU A 493 14.12 15.57 12.40
C LEU A 493 12.83 15.02 13.00
N LEU A 494 12.08 14.25 12.23
CA LEU A 494 10.83 13.65 12.71
C LEU A 494 11.06 12.81 13.98
N SER A 495 12.21 12.15 14.10
CA SER A 495 12.61 11.40 15.30
C SER A 495 12.86 12.27 16.54
N ALA A 496 12.96 13.59 16.37
CA ALA A 496 13.12 14.56 17.47
C ALA A 496 11.78 15.16 17.91
N VAL A 497 10.69 14.89 17.19
CA VAL A 497 9.34 15.31 17.58
C VAL A 497 8.90 14.47 18.78
N THR A 498 8.58 15.11 19.89
CA THR A 498 8.20 14.43 21.14
C THR A 498 6.72 14.57 21.48
N THR A 499 6.02 15.41 20.75
CA THR A 499 4.59 15.71 20.96
C THR A 499 3.67 14.74 20.23
N ASP A 500 4.22 13.97 19.32
CA ASP A 500 3.53 13.09 18.42
C ASP A 500 3.66 11.62 18.90
N THR A 501 2.58 10.87 18.84
CA THR A 501 2.50 9.46 19.24
C THR A 501 2.30 8.53 18.05
N TYR A 502 2.34 9.06 16.81
CA TYR A 502 2.11 8.29 15.60
C TYR A 502 3.35 7.49 15.19
N SER A 503 3.11 6.44 14.43
CA SER A 503 4.18 5.58 13.90
C SER A 503 4.50 5.95 12.46
N TYR A 504 5.77 6.23 12.21
CA TYR A 504 6.29 6.53 10.88
C TYR A 504 7.27 5.46 10.40
N PRO A 505 7.38 5.23 9.09
CA PRO A 505 8.42 4.36 8.55
C PRO A 505 9.80 5.01 8.69
N SER A 506 10.87 4.22 8.56
CA SER A 506 12.19 4.84 8.32
C SER A 506 12.24 5.43 6.90
N ALA A 507 13.02 6.49 6.68
CA ALA A 507 13.17 7.08 5.36
C ALA A 507 13.58 6.03 4.32
N GLN A 508 14.54 5.16 4.67
CA GLN A 508 15.11 4.13 3.80
C GLN A 508 14.15 2.98 3.49
N SER A 509 13.13 2.74 4.32
CA SER A 509 12.10 1.75 4.04
C SER A 509 11.05 2.22 3.02
N VAL A 510 11.06 3.52 2.70
CA VAL A 510 10.16 4.13 1.72
C VAL A 510 10.92 4.63 0.49
N LEU A 511 12.00 5.37 0.69
CA LEU A 511 12.73 6.03 -0.40
C LEU A 511 14.17 5.53 -0.48
N LYS A 512 14.48 4.81 -1.54
CA LYS A 512 15.85 4.46 -1.91
C LYS A 512 16.40 5.53 -2.84
N VAL A 513 17.59 6.03 -2.51
CA VAL A 513 18.24 7.08 -3.29
C VAL A 513 19.59 6.56 -3.78
N THR A 514 19.75 6.54 -5.11
CA THR A 514 21.01 6.14 -5.74
C THR A 514 21.56 7.24 -6.60
N ILE A 515 22.88 7.31 -6.68
CA ILE A 515 23.60 8.27 -7.49
C ILE A 515 24.61 7.55 -8.40
N ALA A 516 24.64 7.94 -9.66
CA ALA A 516 25.55 7.42 -10.66
C ALA A 516 26.28 8.56 -11.37
N VAL A 517 27.50 8.31 -11.78
CA VAL A 517 28.32 9.22 -12.58
C VAL A 517 28.41 8.67 -14.01
N LYS A 518 28.23 9.55 -14.99
CA LYS A 518 28.39 9.22 -16.43
C LYS A 518 29.85 9.28 -16.85
#